data_37073e9d0c5dbb1f0296fd9d79975c74
#
_entry.id   37073e9d0c5dbb1f0296fd9d79975c74
#
_cell.length_a   1.000
_cell.length_b   1.000
_cell.length_c   1.000
_cell.angle_alpha   90.00
_cell.angle_beta   90.00
_cell.angle_gamma   90.00
#
_symmetry.space_group_name_H-M   'P 1'
#
loop_
_entity.id
_entity.type
_entity.pdbx_description
1 polymer ?
#
loop_
_entity_poly.entity_id
_entity_poly.type
_entity_poly.pdbx_seq_one_letter_code
_entity_poly.pdbx_strand_id
1 'polypeptide(L)'
;MKYIIIGMHCSGKQEVADILENNGISCGRLFTNFDNTSESDIYNIFNYEQYTVKDINEIFENNAYIFMQEFPSGNFININAQKYYEGLSLYEFDNNDVFVMSPDQLFSISPSSIKDDICFIWLDNTKRERLNRYYAERRSYSFSYREDVESKDSNSFVKFLYGFEKGRVLYFTNEDPNRIAAVIYSLIKHPDLLPIYTESYN
;
A
#
# COMPACT_ATOMS: atom_id res chain seq x y z
N MET A 1 0.18 7.12 16.01
CA MET A 1 -0.41 5.90 15.38
C MET A 1 -0.29 6.05 13.88
N LYS A 2 0.07 4.98 13.17
CA LYS A 2 0.15 4.97 11.69
C LYS A 2 -1.02 4.16 11.13
N TYR A 3 -1.53 4.54 9.98
CA TYR A 3 -2.64 3.88 9.29
C TYR A 3 -2.14 3.33 7.95
N ILE A 4 -2.30 2.04 7.72
CA ILE A 4 -1.86 1.39 6.48
C ILE A 4 -3.09 0.87 5.75
N ILE A 5 -3.43 1.49 4.63
CA ILE A 5 -4.53 1.09 3.75
C ILE A 5 -4.02 -0.03 2.83
N ILE A 6 -4.60 -1.20 2.98
CA ILE A 6 -4.17 -2.41 2.28
C ILE A 6 -5.32 -2.98 1.48
N GLY A 7 -5.01 -3.60 0.39
CA GLY A 7 -5.97 -4.34 -0.42
C GLY A 7 -5.33 -4.74 -1.75
N MET A 8 -5.95 -5.68 -2.41
CA MET A 8 -5.51 -6.12 -3.73
C MET A 8 -5.64 -5.00 -4.77
N HIS A 9 -5.05 -5.18 -5.95
CA HIS A 9 -5.20 -4.22 -7.04
C HIS A 9 -6.69 -3.93 -7.35
N CYS A 10 -6.99 -2.73 -7.79
CA CYS A 10 -8.35 -2.22 -8.03
C CYS A 10 -9.30 -2.30 -6.81
N SER A 11 -8.78 -2.35 -5.58
CA SER A 11 -9.61 -2.30 -4.37
C SER A 11 -10.07 -0.88 -3.98
N GLY A 12 -9.57 0.17 -4.65
CA GLY A 12 -9.90 1.55 -4.32
C GLY A 12 -9.00 2.21 -3.29
N LYS A 13 -7.88 1.58 -2.93
CA LYS A 13 -6.92 2.14 -1.96
C LYS A 13 -6.49 3.57 -2.29
N GLN A 14 -6.15 3.79 -3.57
CA GLN A 14 -5.70 5.10 -4.02
C GLN A 14 -6.81 6.14 -3.93
N GLU A 15 -8.01 5.78 -4.32
CA GLU A 15 -9.17 6.66 -4.23
C GLU A 15 -9.43 7.11 -2.77
N VAL A 16 -9.29 6.20 -1.82
CA VAL A 16 -9.37 6.54 -0.38
C VAL A 16 -8.26 7.51 0.03
N ALA A 17 -7.03 7.27 -0.41
CA ALA A 17 -5.89 8.17 -0.11
C ALA A 17 -6.09 9.55 -0.71
N ASP A 18 -6.53 9.64 -1.97
CA ASP A 18 -6.80 10.92 -2.65
C ASP A 18 -7.88 11.74 -1.92
N ILE A 19 -8.92 11.07 -1.42
CA ILE A 19 -9.95 11.73 -0.61
C ILE A 19 -9.36 12.25 0.70
N LEU A 20 -8.50 11.49 1.36
CA LEU A 20 -7.82 11.91 2.59
C LEU A 20 -6.91 13.10 2.34
N GLU A 21 -6.10 13.09 1.28
CA GLU A 21 -5.23 14.20 0.89
C GLU A 21 -6.04 15.47 0.58
N ASN A 22 -7.16 15.35 -0.12
CA ASN A 22 -8.06 16.47 -0.40
C ASN A 22 -8.69 17.04 0.89
N ASN A 23 -8.72 16.28 1.97
CA ASN A 23 -9.17 16.71 3.30
C ASN A 23 -8.01 17.11 4.23
N GLY A 24 -6.80 17.29 3.70
CA GLY A 24 -5.64 17.79 4.43
C GLY A 24 -4.92 16.75 5.30
N ILE A 25 -5.11 15.46 5.03
CA ILE A 25 -4.31 14.38 5.62
C ILE A 25 -3.15 14.06 4.67
N SER A 26 -1.93 14.10 5.17
CA SER A 26 -0.76 13.74 4.37
C SER A 26 -0.60 12.22 4.28
N CYS A 27 -0.55 11.71 3.05
CA CYS A 27 -0.27 10.30 2.78
C CYS A 27 1.18 10.11 2.34
N GLY A 28 1.90 9.23 3.02
CA GLY A 28 3.28 8.91 2.69
C GLY A 28 3.40 8.19 1.36
N ARG A 29 4.49 8.48 0.65
CA ARG A 29 4.75 7.92 -0.68
C ARG A 29 5.80 6.82 -0.63
N LEU A 30 5.58 5.79 -1.42
CA LEU A 30 6.61 4.79 -1.69
C LEU A 30 7.60 5.36 -2.71
N PHE A 31 8.86 4.97 -2.63
CA PHE A 31 9.82 5.30 -3.66
C PHE A 31 9.96 4.18 -4.68
N THR A 32 10.33 4.53 -5.92
CA THR A 32 10.69 3.57 -6.96
C THR A 32 11.69 4.22 -7.95
N ASN A 33 12.56 3.42 -8.53
CA ASN A 33 13.38 3.83 -9.67
C ASN A 33 12.83 3.33 -11.01
N PHE A 34 11.64 2.78 -11.01
CA PHE A 34 10.98 2.36 -12.25
C PHE A 34 10.55 3.59 -13.04
N ASP A 35 11.02 3.71 -14.28
CA ASP A 35 10.67 4.83 -15.15
C ASP A 35 9.26 4.62 -15.74
N ASN A 36 8.32 5.44 -15.29
CA ASN A 36 6.93 5.46 -15.75
C ASN A 36 6.74 6.09 -17.13
N THR A 37 7.79 6.61 -17.76
CA THR A 37 7.69 7.30 -19.06
C THR A 37 7.55 6.36 -20.26
N SER A 38 7.82 5.07 -20.10
CA SER A 38 7.53 4.07 -21.11
C SER A 38 6.06 3.68 -21.03
N GLU A 39 5.37 3.63 -22.16
CA GLU A 39 3.93 3.34 -22.38
C GLU A 39 3.36 2.06 -21.71
N SER A 40 4.09 1.44 -20.82
CA SER A 40 3.59 0.33 -20.03
C SER A 40 2.83 0.89 -18.81
N ASP A 41 1.54 1.14 -18.97
CA ASP A 41 0.54 1.53 -17.96
C ASP A 41 0.50 0.62 -16.72
N ILE A 42 1.50 -0.21 -16.50
CA ILE A 42 1.58 -1.17 -15.41
C ILE A 42 1.69 -0.47 -14.07
N TYR A 43 2.20 0.76 -14.05
CA TYR A 43 2.49 1.52 -12.85
C TYR A 43 2.00 2.97 -12.89
N ASN A 44 0.79 3.22 -13.35
CA ASN A 44 0.08 4.45 -12.96
C ASN A 44 -0.23 4.36 -11.45
N ILE A 45 0.82 4.29 -10.67
CA ILE A 45 0.73 4.16 -9.23
C ILE A 45 0.93 5.55 -8.67
N PHE A 46 -0.15 6.22 -8.37
CA PHE A 46 -0.20 7.59 -7.91
C PHE A 46 0.55 7.85 -6.60
N ASN A 47 1.00 6.80 -5.90
CA ASN A 47 1.66 6.90 -4.60
C ASN A 47 3.16 6.65 -4.62
N TYR A 48 3.81 6.71 -5.79
CA TYR A 48 5.25 6.55 -5.86
C TYR A 48 5.97 7.87 -6.13
N GLU A 49 7.05 8.10 -5.42
CA GLU A 49 8.03 9.11 -5.72
C GLU A 49 9.16 8.51 -6.55
N GLN A 50 9.50 9.18 -7.64
CA GLN A 50 10.54 8.74 -8.56
C GLN A 50 11.93 9.01 -7.98
N TYR A 51 12.68 7.95 -7.73
CA TYR A 51 14.04 8.03 -7.22
C TYR A 51 15.06 7.58 -8.27
N THR A 52 16.23 8.19 -8.26
CA THR A 52 17.35 7.70 -9.07
C THR A 52 18.02 6.50 -8.41
N VAL A 53 18.79 5.73 -9.19
CA VAL A 53 19.61 4.62 -8.64
C VAL A 53 20.56 5.13 -7.54
N LYS A 54 21.05 6.39 -7.66
CA LYS A 54 21.90 7.01 -6.65
C LYS A 54 21.15 7.21 -5.34
N ASP A 55 19.92 7.75 -5.40
CA ASP A 55 19.09 8.00 -4.22
C ASP A 55 18.79 6.69 -3.50
N ILE A 56 18.49 5.63 -4.25
CA ILE A 56 18.22 4.29 -3.69
C ILE A 56 19.46 3.72 -3.02
N ASN A 57 20.63 3.84 -3.64
CA ASN A 57 21.88 3.39 -3.03
C ASN A 57 22.16 4.14 -1.72
N GLU A 58 21.93 5.45 -1.69
CA GLU A 58 22.09 6.27 -0.48
C GLU A 58 21.16 5.82 0.65
N ILE A 59 19.89 5.54 0.33
CA ILE A 59 18.91 5.00 1.28
C ILE A 59 19.37 3.64 1.80
N PHE A 60 19.87 2.77 0.93
CA PHE A 60 20.33 1.44 1.28
C PHE A 60 21.58 1.48 2.19
N GLU A 61 22.59 2.24 1.81
CA GLU A 61 23.85 2.39 2.57
C GLU A 61 23.62 2.95 3.98
N ASN A 62 22.65 3.84 4.13
CA ASN A 62 22.28 4.46 5.40
C ASN A 62 21.24 3.66 6.19
N ASN A 63 20.76 2.51 5.69
CA ASN A 63 19.62 1.76 6.26
C ASN A 63 18.39 2.65 6.54
N ALA A 64 18.16 3.64 5.67
CA ALA A 64 17.13 4.65 5.85
C ALA A 64 15.79 4.24 5.20
N TYR A 65 15.35 2.99 5.44
CA TYR A 65 14.11 2.45 4.89
C TYR A 65 13.38 1.54 5.89
N ILE A 66 12.06 1.47 5.75
CA ILE A 66 11.19 0.52 6.46
C ILE A 66 11.18 -0.82 5.74
N PHE A 67 11.02 -0.80 4.41
CA PHE A 67 11.21 -1.95 3.54
C PHE A 67 11.75 -1.49 2.19
N MET A 68 12.41 -2.41 1.51
CA MET A 68 12.85 -2.27 0.13
C MET A 68 12.79 -3.62 -0.56
N GLN A 69 12.17 -3.66 -1.73
CA GLN A 69 12.10 -4.85 -2.58
C GLN A 69 12.89 -4.63 -3.86
N GLU A 70 13.61 -5.66 -4.28
CA GLU A 70 14.29 -5.71 -5.57
C GLU A 70 13.48 -6.59 -6.52
N PHE A 71 13.13 -6.05 -7.69
CA PHE A 71 12.49 -6.80 -8.76
C PHE A 71 13.51 -7.25 -9.79
N PRO A 72 13.61 -8.56 -10.07
CA PRO A 72 14.51 -9.03 -11.12
C PRO A 72 14.03 -8.52 -12.48
N SER A 73 14.95 -8.01 -13.27
CA SER A 73 14.71 -7.44 -14.61
C SER A 73 14.05 -8.40 -15.62
N GLY A 74 13.97 -9.68 -15.31
CA GLY A 74 13.42 -10.71 -16.19
C GLY A 74 11.88 -10.81 -16.23
N ASN A 75 11.17 -10.15 -15.32
CA ASN A 75 9.70 -10.20 -15.30
C ASN A 75 9.05 -9.07 -16.12
N PHE A 76 9.84 -8.11 -16.57
CA PHE A 76 9.39 -6.99 -17.38
C PHE A 76 9.99 -7.14 -18.78
N ILE A 77 9.13 -7.35 -19.77
CA ILE A 77 9.52 -7.52 -21.16
C ILE A 77 10.32 -6.29 -21.62
N ASN A 78 11.57 -6.50 -22.02
CA ASN A 78 12.46 -5.54 -22.68
C ASN A 78 13.17 -4.46 -21.86
N ILE A 79 13.63 -4.71 -20.65
CA ILE A 79 14.40 -3.67 -19.99
C ILE A 79 15.84 -4.14 -19.74
N ASN A 80 16.78 -3.35 -20.24
CA ASN A 80 18.24 -3.50 -20.18
C ASN A 80 18.77 -3.86 -18.78
N ALA A 81 18.74 -5.12 -18.38
CA ALA A 81 19.41 -5.67 -17.18
C ALA A 81 19.46 -4.76 -15.91
N GLN A 82 18.59 -3.76 -15.84
CA GLN A 82 18.56 -2.79 -14.75
C GLN A 82 17.70 -3.35 -13.61
N LYS A 83 18.23 -3.28 -12.40
CA LYS A 83 17.49 -3.65 -11.21
C LYS A 83 16.47 -2.56 -10.85
N TYR A 84 15.26 -2.99 -10.53
CA TYR A 84 14.20 -2.11 -10.07
C TYR A 84 13.99 -2.30 -8.59
N TYR A 85 13.75 -1.20 -7.91
CA TYR A 85 13.49 -1.17 -6.50
C TYR A 85 12.21 -0.41 -6.22
N GLU A 86 11.49 -0.84 -5.22
CA GLU A 86 10.44 -0.07 -4.57
C GLU A 86 10.58 -0.20 -3.06
N GLY A 87 10.11 0.79 -2.33
CA GLY A 87 10.20 0.74 -0.89
C GLY A 87 9.55 1.93 -0.19
N LEU A 88 9.67 1.95 1.12
CA LEU A 88 9.25 3.03 1.98
C LEU A 88 10.44 3.52 2.78
N SER A 89 10.80 4.79 2.60
CA SER A 89 11.88 5.41 3.36
C SER A 89 11.45 5.69 4.81
N LEU A 90 12.42 5.72 5.71
CA LEU A 90 12.19 6.15 7.11
C LEU A 90 11.67 7.59 7.15
N TYR A 91 12.17 8.46 6.28
CA TYR A 91 11.71 9.84 6.20
C TYR A 91 10.21 9.94 5.92
N GLU A 92 9.72 9.23 4.90
CA GLU A 92 8.29 9.20 4.58
C GLU A 92 7.49 8.58 5.73
N PHE A 93 7.99 7.48 6.33
CA PHE A 93 7.32 6.83 7.44
C PHE A 93 7.19 7.74 8.66
N ASP A 94 8.23 8.47 9.02
CA ASP A 94 8.21 9.34 10.20
C ASP A 94 7.30 10.56 10.02
N ASN A 95 7.24 11.12 8.80
CA ASN A 95 6.54 12.38 8.52
C ASN A 95 5.08 12.25 8.08
N ASN A 96 4.59 11.04 7.83
CA ASN A 96 3.21 10.81 7.41
C ASN A 96 2.48 9.82 8.32
N ASP A 97 1.17 9.95 8.40
CA ASP A 97 0.34 9.09 9.24
C ASP A 97 -0.38 7.99 8.45
N VAL A 98 -0.56 8.17 7.14
CA VAL A 98 -1.31 7.25 6.28
C VAL A 98 -0.42 6.72 5.15
N PHE A 99 -0.50 5.43 4.87
CA PHE A 99 0.23 4.76 3.79
C PHE A 99 -0.70 3.85 3.00
N VAL A 100 -0.42 3.71 1.71
CA VAL A 100 -1.13 2.77 0.82
C VAL A 100 -0.17 1.68 0.39
N MET A 101 -0.54 0.43 0.62
CA MET A 101 0.30 -0.72 0.30
C MET A 101 -0.51 -1.85 -0.34
N SER A 102 0.16 -2.65 -1.15
CA SER A 102 -0.31 -3.96 -1.55
C SER A 102 0.07 -5.03 -0.50
N PRO A 103 -0.55 -6.21 -0.50
CA PRO A 103 -0.21 -7.27 0.44
C PRO A 103 1.26 -7.71 0.36
N ASP A 104 1.83 -7.80 -0.82
CA ASP A 104 3.24 -8.18 -1.05
C ASP A 104 4.22 -7.15 -0.48
N GLN A 105 3.93 -5.86 -0.63
CA GLN A 105 4.72 -4.78 -0.01
C GLN A 105 4.69 -4.87 1.51
N LEU A 106 3.52 -5.15 2.07
CA LEU A 106 3.36 -5.28 3.52
C LEU A 106 4.21 -6.44 4.07
N PHE A 107 4.27 -7.59 3.35
CA PHE A 107 5.09 -8.74 3.79
C PHE A 107 6.58 -8.46 3.80
N SER A 108 7.04 -7.44 3.10
CA SER A 108 8.44 -7.04 3.10
C SER A 108 8.82 -6.23 4.34
N ILE A 109 7.83 -5.81 5.13
CA ILE A 109 8.07 -5.10 6.38
C ILE A 109 8.30 -6.11 7.50
N SER A 110 9.44 -5.99 8.18
CA SER A 110 9.64 -6.75 9.42
C SER A 110 8.81 -6.13 10.54
N PRO A 111 7.93 -6.88 11.23
CA PRO A 111 7.18 -6.35 12.36
C PRO A 111 8.05 -5.70 13.44
N SER A 112 9.27 -6.22 13.63
CA SER A 112 10.24 -5.67 14.59
C SER A 112 10.85 -4.32 14.19
N SER A 113 10.74 -3.94 12.91
CA SER A 113 11.22 -2.65 12.40
C SER A 113 10.29 -1.50 12.74
N ILE A 114 9.04 -1.80 13.05
CA ILE A 114 8.01 -0.81 13.32
C ILE A 114 7.73 -0.78 14.81
N LYS A 115 8.02 0.36 15.42
CA LYS A 115 7.80 0.60 16.85
C LYS A 115 6.48 1.32 17.14
N ASP A 116 5.88 1.91 16.12
CA ASP A 116 4.64 2.66 16.25
C ASP A 116 3.42 1.74 16.34
N ASP A 117 2.38 2.22 17.01
CA ASP A 117 1.06 1.60 16.91
C ASP A 117 0.54 1.74 15.49
N ILE A 118 0.16 0.62 14.88
CA ILE A 118 -0.37 0.56 13.52
C ILE A 118 -1.84 0.15 13.55
N CYS A 119 -2.63 0.80 12.71
CA CYS A 119 -3.97 0.38 12.34
C CYS A 119 -3.97 -0.03 10.86
N PHE A 120 -4.26 -1.28 10.59
CA PHE A 120 -4.41 -1.79 9.24
C PHE A 120 -5.85 -1.58 8.76
N ILE A 121 -6.01 -1.00 7.58
CA ILE A 121 -7.28 -0.76 6.92
C ILE A 121 -7.35 -1.70 5.72
N TRP A 122 -8.00 -2.83 5.89
CA TRP A 122 -8.11 -3.84 4.84
C TRP A 122 -9.32 -3.59 3.95
N LEU A 123 -9.07 -3.37 2.66
CA LEU A 123 -10.12 -3.24 1.64
C LEU A 123 -10.35 -4.60 0.99
N ASP A 124 -11.34 -5.32 1.50
CA ASP A 124 -11.71 -6.67 1.07
C ASP A 124 -12.81 -6.62 0.00
N ASN A 125 -12.45 -6.21 -1.19
CA ASN A 125 -13.39 -6.16 -2.31
C ASN A 125 -13.39 -7.48 -3.08
N THR A 126 -14.59 -7.93 -3.47
CA THR A 126 -14.71 -9.15 -4.28
C THR A 126 -13.94 -9.01 -5.61
N LYS A 127 -13.48 -10.15 -6.15
CA LYS A 127 -12.85 -10.17 -7.48
C LYS A 127 -13.72 -9.51 -8.56
N ARG A 128 -15.04 -9.70 -8.48
CA ARG A 128 -15.99 -9.11 -9.43
C ARG A 128 -15.97 -7.59 -9.39
N GLU A 129 -15.97 -7.01 -8.21
CA GLU A 129 -15.95 -5.55 -8.06
C GLU A 129 -14.62 -4.95 -8.47
N ARG A 130 -13.52 -5.59 -8.11
CA ARG A 130 -12.19 -5.18 -8.56
C ARG A 130 -12.06 -5.26 -10.09
N LEU A 131 -12.65 -6.28 -10.72
CA LEU A 131 -12.69 -6.42 -12.18
C LEU A 131 -13.55 -5.33 -12.83
N ASN A 132 -14.68 -4.98 -12.23
CA ASN A 132 -15.52 -3.87 -12.70
C ASN A 132 -14.76 -2.53 -12.66
N ARG A 133 -14.03 -2.26 -11.57
CA ARG A 133 -13.16 -1.06 -11.46
C ARG A 133 -12.05 -1.08 -12.51
N TYR A 134 -11.38 -2.22 -12.69
CA TYR A 134 -10.35 -2.39 -13.70
C TYR A 134 -10.81 -1.98 -15.10
N TYR A 135 -12.00 -2.44 -15.51
CA TYR A 135 -12.56 -2.08 -16.81
C TYR A 135 -13.03 -0.61 -16.88
N ALA A 136 -13.61 -0.10 -15.81
CA ALA A 136 -14.03 1.30 -15.74
C ALA A 136 -12.84 2.27 -15.86
N GLU A 137 -11.72 1.93 -15.25
CA GLU A 137 -10.49 2.72 -15.27
C GLU A 137 -9.63 2.48 -16.54
N ARG A 138 -10.08 1.61 -17.44
CA ARG A 138 -9.37 1.27 -18.70
C ARG A 138 -7.90 0.90 -18.49
N ARG A 139 -7.60 0.13 -17.43
CA ARG A 139 -6.24 -0.29 -17.11
C ARG A 139 -5.68 -1.18 -18.21
N SER A 140 -4.40 -1.01 -18.54
CA SER A 140 -3.71 -1.71 -19.64
C SER A 140 -2.97 -2.99 -19.22
N TYR A 141 -2.72 -3.17 -17.93
CA TYR A 141 -2.05 -4.37 -17.42
C TYR A 141 -2.99 -5.60 -17.36
N SER A 142 -2.43 -6.80 -17.28
CA SER A 142 -3.23 -8.02 -17.13
C SER A 142 -3.80 -8.16 -15.72
N PHE A 143 -5.13 -8.03 -15.59
CA PHE A 143 -5.82 -8.26 -14.33
C PHE A 143 -5.53 -9.66 -13.75
N SER A 144 -5.58 -10.70 -14.61
CA SER A 144 -5.36 -12.08 -14.17
C SER A 144 -3.97 -12.29 -13.61
N TYR A 145 -2.95 -11.70 -14.24
CA TYR A 145 -1.58 -11.81 -13.74
C TYR A 145 -1.41 -11.19 -12.36
N ARG A 146 -1.95 -9.99 -12.15
CA ARG A 146 -1.90 -9.33 -10.84
C ARG A 146 -2.69 -10.09 -9.78
N GLU A 147 -3.86 -10.61 -10.16
CA GLU A 147 -4.66 -11.46 -9.30
C GLU A 147 -3.90 -12.71 -8.83
N ASP A 148 -3.20 -13.38 -9.74
CA ASP A 148 -2.42 -14.57 -9.42
C ASP A 148 -1.22 -14.28 -8.51
N VAL A 149 -0.59 -13.13 -8.66
CA VAL A 149 0.53 -12.70 -7.81
C VAL A 149 0.03 -12.37 -6.41
N GLU A 150 -0.94 -11.46 -6.30
CA GLU A 150 -1.42 -10.95 -5.01
C GLU A 150 -2.25 -11.97 -4.22
N SER A 151 -2.98 -12.88 -4.89
CA SER A 151 -3.80 -13.89 -4.21
C SER A 151 -2.98 -14.94 -3.45
N LYS A 152 -1.74 -15.20 -3.87
CA LYS A 152 -0.84 -16.12 -3.15
C LYS A 152 -0.52 -15.61 -1.75
N ASP A 153 -0.51 -14.30 -1.58
CA ASP A 153 -0.11 -13.65 -0.35
C ASP A 153 -1.30 -13.33 0.57
N SER A 154 -2.53 -13.28 0.03
CA SER A 154 -3.73 -12.95 0.81
C SER A 154 -3.97 -13.91 1.99
N ASN A 155 -3.70 -15.21 1.81
CA ASN A 155 -3.81 -16.21 2.87
C ASN A 155 -2.71 -16.07 3.94
N SER A 156 -1.56 -15.52 3.57
CA SER A 156 -0.45 -15.25 4.48
C SER A 156 -0.67 -13.94 5.25
N PHE A 157 -1.50 -13.06 4.73
CA PHE A 157 -1.77 -11.74 5.30
C PHE A 157 -2.35 -11.84 6.72
N VAL A 158 -3.34 -12.69 6.92
CA VAL A 158 -3.93 -12.90 8.26
C VAL A 158 -2.86 -13.35 9.25
N LYS A 159 -1.97 -14.26 8.85
CA LYS A 159 -0.87 -14.73 9.71
C LYS A 159 0.13 -13.62 10.01
N PHE A 160 0.40 -12.77 9.03
CA PHE A 160 1.28 -11.61 9.21
C PHE A 160 0.71 -10.63 10.23
N LEU A 161 -0.59 -10.36 10.18
CA LEU A 161 -1.23 -9.45 11.14
C LEU A 161 -1.11 -9.91 12.60
N TYR A 162 -1.12 -11.22 12.84
CA TYR A 162 -0.87 -11.76 14.18
C TYR A 162 0.55 -11.49 14.70
N GLY A 163 1.51 -11.13 13.84
CA GLY A 163 2.86 -10.73 14.24
C GLY A 163 2.93 -9.33 14.87
N PHE A 164 1.88 -8.53 14.72
CA PHE A 164 1.79 -7.20 15.32
C PHE A 164 0.97 -7.26 16.60
N GLU A 165 1.63 -7.36 17.76
CA GLU A 165 0.96 -7.43 19.07
C GLU A 165 0.05 -6.23 19.36
N LYS A 166 0.35 -5.07 18.79
CA LYS A 166 -0.40 -3.83 18.92
C LYS A 166 -1.15 -3.44 17.65
N GLY A 167 -1.12 -4.29 16.65
CA GLY A 167 -1.80 -4.03 15.38
C GLY A 167 -3.30 -4.14 15.55
N ARG A 168 -4.04 -3.21 14.96
CA ARG A 168 -5.50 -3.23 14.90
C ARG A 168 -5.89 -3.30 13.45
N VAL A 169 -6.93 -4.06 13.14
CA VAL A 169 -7.38 -4.28 11.77
C VAL A 169 -8.82 -3.85 11.65
N LEU A 170 -9.08 -2.96 10.70
CA LEU A 170 -10.43 -2.61 10.26
C LEU A 170 -10.66 -3.20 8.87
N TYR A 171 -11.76 -3.92 8.73
CA TYR A 171 -12.17 -4.53 7.47
C TYR A 171 -13.29 -3.74 6.83
N PHE A 172 -13.13 -3.44 5.54
CA PHE A 172 -14.16 -2.80 4.74
C PHE A 172 -14.43 -3.67 3.51
N THR A 173 -15.63 -4.24 3.44
CA THR A 173 -16.05 -5.10 2.34
C THR A 173 -16.98 -4.35 1.41
N ASN A 174 -16.53 -4.08 0.18
CA ASN A 174 -17.32 -3.43 -0.86
C ASN A 174 -17.91 -2.06 -0.46
N GLU A 175 -17.21 -1.35 0.40
CA GLU A 175 -17.64 -0.06 0.90
C GLU A 175 -17.25 1.09 -0.06
N ASP A 176 -18.01 2.18 0.04
CA ASP A 176 -17.73 3.44 -0.66
C ASP A 176 -16.41 4.06 -0.14
N PRO A 177 -15.44 4.41 -1.00
CA PRO A 177 -14.20 5.06 -0.62
C PRO A 177 -14.38 6.33 0.22
N ASN A 178 -15.42 7.12 -0.01
CA ASN A 178 -15.71 8.30 0.81
C ASN A 178 -16.06 7.93 2.24
N ARG A 179 -16.81 6.85 2.44
CA ARG A 179 -17.12 6.35 3.78
C ARG A 179 -15.88 5.84 4.50
N ILE A 180 -15.04 5.09 3.80
CA ILE A 180 -13.77 4.59 4.35
C ILE A 180 -12.87 5.77 4.76
N ALA A 181 -12.69 6.74 3.87
CA ALA A 181 -11.89 7.92 4.13
C ALA A 181 -12.44 8.73 5.33
N ALA A 182 -13.77 8.87 5.46
CA ALA A 182 -14.39 9.55 6.59
C ALA A 182 -14.11 8.83 7.93
N VAL A 183 -14.10 7.49 7.95
CA VAL A 183 -13.74 6.72 9.15
C VAL A 183 -12.28 6.94 9.49
N ILE A 184 -11.36 6.82 8.53
CA ILE A 184 -9.92 7.01 8.75
C ILE A 184 -9.66 8.45 9.24
N TYR A 185 -10.26 9.45 8.60
CA TYR A 185 -10.15 10.84 9.03
C TYR A 185 -10.59 11.03 10.48
N SER A 186 -11.72 10.44 10.86
CA SER A 186 -12.23 10.49 12.22
C SER A 186 -11.29 9.85 13.22
N LEU A 187 -10.67 8.71 12.88
CA LEU A 187 -9.71 8.01 13.73
C LEU A 187 -8.39 8.80 13.90
N ILE A 188 -7.94 9.49 12.84
CA ILE A 188 -6.75 10.36 12.94
C ILE A 188 -7.02 11.53 13.89
N LYS A 189 -8.21 12.12 13.84
CA LYS A 189 -8.59 13.24 14.70
C LYS A 189 -8.97 12.81 16.13
N HIS A 190 -9.47 11.61 16.27
CA HIS A 190 -9.99 11.04 17.51
C HIS A 190 -9.55 9.59 17.68
N PRO A 191 -8.28 9.33 18.02
CA PRO A 191 -7.73 7.95 18.12
C PRO A 191 -8.45 7.09 19.18
N ASP A 192 -9.10 7.71 20.14
CA ASP A 192 -9.93 7.07 21.16
C ASP A 192 -11.17 6.36 20.63
N LEU A 193 -11.59 6.67 19.41
CA LEU A 193 -12.70 5.98 18.73
C LEU A 193 -12.32 4.59 18.19
N LEU A 194 -11.02 4.29 18.07
CA LEU A 194 -10.57 3.03 17.46
C LEU A 194 -11.11 1.77 18.16
N PRO A 195 -11.18 1.67 19.51
CA PRO A 195 -11.78 0.52 20.17
C PRO A 195 -13.23 0.26 19.77
N ILE A 196 -14.01 1.31 19.55
CA ILE A 196 -15.42 1.20 19.13
C ILE A 196 -15.54 0.53 17.77
N TYR A 197 -14.67 0.89 16.83
CA TYR A 197 -14.69 0.32 15.48
C TYR A 197 -14.20 -1.14 15.45
N THR A 198 -13.21 -1.49 16.29
CA THR A 198 -12.68 -2.87 16.32
C THR A 198 -13.57 -3.85 17.05
N GLU A 199 -14.34 -3.43 18.04
CA GLU A 199 -15.29 -4.26 18.78
C GLU A 199 -16.53 -4.63 17.96
N SER A 200 -16.88 -3.82 16.96
CA SER A 200 -18.06 -4.05 16.10
C SER A 200 -17.89 -5.21 15.12
N TYR A 201 -16.68 -5.75 14.96
CA TYR A 201 -16.34 -6.79 13.98
C TYR A 201 -15.93 -8.13 14.61
N ASN A 202 -16.02 -8.28 15.95
CA ASN A 202 -15.88 -9.52 16.69
C ASN A 202 -17.26 -10.08 17.05
#